data_c5f95a5e09695d90ecdcdd948de1d257
#
_entry.id   c5f95a5e09695d90ecdcdd948de1d257
#
_cell.length_a   1.000
_cell.length_b   1.000
_cell.length_c   1.000
_cell.angle_alpha   90.00
_cell.angle_beta   90.00
_cell.angle_gamma   90.00
#
_symmetry.space_group_name_H-M   'P 1'
#
loop_
_entity.id
_entity.type
_entity.pdbx_description
1 polymer ?
#
loop_
_entity_poly.entity_id
_entity_poly.type
_entity_poly.pdbx_seq_one_letter_code
_entity_poly.pdbx_strand_id
1 'polypeptide(L)' 'MKIAIYGSRHQDAYLYILRDFLLQLARENAEVVMHPKLYNYLIRCIPGAMASVRRVMEQLDCNVDLVLSIGGDG' A
#
# COMPACT_ATOMS: atom_id res chain seq x y z
N MET A 1 -11.48 1.39 8.74
CA MET A 1 -10.39 0.39 8.87
C MET A 1 -9.08 1.03 8.46
N LYS A 2 -8.04 0.72 9.18
CA LYS A 2 -6.72 1.26 8.92
C LYS A 2 -5.77 0.12 8.60
N ILE A 3 -5.11 0.18 7.45
CA ILE A 3 -4.29 -0.91 6.94
C ILE A 3 -2.89 -0.41 6.66
N ALA A 4 -1.88 -1.13 7.16
CA ALA A 4 -0.49 -0.82 6.87
C ALA A 4 0.01 -1.77 5.79
N ILE A 5 0.63 -1.22 4.76
CA ILE A 5 1.14 -2.00 3.63
C ILE A 5 2.64 -1.78 3.49
N TYR A 6 3.38 -2.88 3.48
CA TYR A 6 4.83 -2.87 3.33
C TYR A 6 5.22 -3.76 2.17
N GLY A 7 6.28 -3.39 1.49
CA GLY A 7 6.83 -4.20 0.43
C GLY A 7 8.28 -3.88 0.23
N SER A 8 9.12 -4.91 0.18
CA SER A 8 10.55 -4.72 -0.02
C SER A 8 10.98 -4.99 -1.44
N ARG A 9 10.18 -5.67 -2.22
CA ARG A 9 10.47 -5.92 -3.62
C ARG A 9 9.26 -5.59 -4.46
N HIS A 10 9.53 -5.13 -5.66
CA HIS A 10 8.48 -4.67 -6.56
C HIS A 10 8.49 -5.55 -7.81
N GLN A 11 7.41 -6.23 -8.04
CA GLN A 11 7.25 -7.06 -9.22
C GLN A 11 6.09 -6.54 -10.04
N ASP A 12 6.35 -6.26 -11.29
CA ASP A 12 5.33 -5.71 -12.17
C ASP A 12 4.11 -6.61 -12.27
N ALA A 13 4.30 -7.90 -12.09
CA ALA A 13 3.19 -8.86 -12.15
C ALA A 13 2.12 -8.59 -11.10
N TYR A 14 2.47 -7.98 -9.99
CA TYR A 14 1.52 -7.71 -8.92
C TYR A 14 0.90 -6.32 -8.99
N LEU A 15 1.35 -5.47 -9.91
CA LEU A 15 0.87 -4.11 -9.98
C LEU A 15 -0.64 -4.02 -10.21
N TYR A 16 -1.17 -4.85 -11.11
CA TYR A 16 -2.59 -4.78 -11.40
C TYR A 16 -3.45 -5.24 -10.23
N ILE A 17 -2.98 -6.28 -9.54
CA ILE A 17 -3.68 -6.78 -8.36
C ILE A 17 -3.66 -5.74 -7.26
N LEU A 18 -2.51 -5.15 -7.04
CA LEU A 18 -2.36 -4.13 -6.01
C LEU A 18 -3.17 -2.88 -6.33
N ARG A 19 -3.19 -2.48 -7.61
CA ARG A 19 -4.00 -1.35 -8.04
C ARG A 19 -5.47 -1.59 -7.72
N ASP A 20 -5.99 -2.75 -8.10
CA ASP A 20 -7.40 -3.06 -7.86
C ASP A 20 -7.70 -3.10 -6.37
N PHE A 21 -6.79 -3.65 -5.58
CA PHE A 21 -6.95 -3.70 -4.13
C PHE A 21 -7.00 -2.30 -3.53
N LEU A 22 -6.08 -1.42 -3.93
CA LEU A 22 -6.06 -0.05 -3.42
C LEU A 22 -7.30 0.73 -3.83
N LEU A 23 -7.77 0.53 -5.05
CA LEU A 23 -9.00 1.18 -5.50
C LEU A 23 -10.21 0.71 -4.69
N GLN A 24 -10.25 -0.57 -4.36
CA GLN A 24 -11.30 -1.11 -3.52
C GLN A 24 -11.26 -0.51 -2.12
N LEU A 25 -10.07 -0.38 -1.55
CA LEU A 25 -9.92 0.25 -0.24
C LEU A 25 -10.38 1.69 -0.24
N ALA A 26 -10.11 2.41 -1.32
CA ALA A 26 -10.57 3.80 -1.44
C ALA A 26 -12.09 3.87 -1.48
N ARG A 27 -12.74 2.94 -2.15
CA ARG A 27 -14.20 2.88 -2.19
C ARG A 27 -14.81 2.62 -0.84
N GLU A 28 -14.10 1.86 0.00
CA GLU A 28 -14.59 1.52 1.33
C GLU A 28 -14.13 2.51 2.38
N ASN A 29 -13.52 3.60 1.97
CA ASN A 29 -13.02 4.64 2.87
C ASN A 29 -12.00 4.11 3.88
N ALA A 30 -11.26 3.09 3.51
CA ALA A 30 -10.19 2.59 4.35
C ALA A 30 -9.00 3.55 4.31
N GLU A 31 -8.27 3.63 5.39
CA GLU A 31 -7.04 4.41 5.43
C GLU A 31 -5.85 3.49 5.24
N VAL A 32 -4.95 3.87 4.35
CA VAL A 32 -3.75 3.08 4.09
C VAL A 32 -2.52 3.84 4.57
N VAL A 33 -1.68 3.14 5.33
CA VAL A 33 -0.36 3.61 5.73
C VAL A 33 0.64 2.77 4.95
N MET A 34 1.58 3.42 4.28
CA MET A 34 2.47 2.70 3.37
C MET A 34 3.92 3.04 3.65
N HIS A 35 4.80 2.06 3.46
CA HIS A 35 6.22 2.29 3.59
C HIS A 35 6.71 3.20 2.45
N PRO A 36 7.63 4.13 2.71
CA PRO A 36 8.08 5.09 1.69
C PRO A 36 8.61 4.45 0.41
N LYS A 37 9.37 3.37 0.52
CA LYS A 37 9.91 2.73 -0.66
C LYS A 37 8.83 2.18 -1.56
N LEU A 38 7.81 1.57 -0.98
CA LEU A 38 6.68 1.07 -1.73
C LEU A 38 5.87 2.23 -2.31
N TYR A 39 5.63 3.27 -1.51
CA TYR A 39 4.89 4.43 -1.96
C TYR A 39 5.55 5.09 -3.17
N ASN A 40 6.86 5.31 -3.10
CA ASN A 40 7.58 5.95 -4.19
C ASN A 40 7.50 5.16 -5.48
N TYR A 41 7.54 3.85 -5.39
CA TYR A 41 7.39 2.99 -6.55
C TYR A 41 5.97 3.08 -7.13
N LEU A 42 4.96 2.94 -6.28
CA LEU A 42 3.58 2.89 -6.74
C LEU A 42 3.08 4.23 -7.26
N ILE A 43 3.53 5.34 -6.68
CA ILE A 43 3.12 6.66 -7.16
C ILE A 43 3.60 6.93 -8.58
N ARG A 44 4.67 6.28 -9.00
CA ARG A 44 5.15 6.37 -10.38
C ARG A 44 4.38 5.46 -11.31
N CYS A 45 4.01 4.28 -10.82
CA CYS A 45 3.43 3.25 -11.68
C CYS A 45 1.90 3.33 -11.75
N ILE A 46 1.27 3.60 -10.61
CA ILE A 46 -0.20 3.61 -10.52
C ILE A 46 -0.69 4.80 -9.70
N PRO A 47 -0.34 6.02 -10.08
CA PRO A 47 -0.69 7.19 -9.26
C PRO A 47 -2.19 7.34 -9.03
N GLY A 48 -3.01 6.90 -9.97
CA GLY A 48 -4.45 7.01 -9.84
C GLY A 48 -5.06 6.10 -8.79
N ALA A 49 -4.30 5.12 -8.30
CA ALA A 49 -4.81 4.18 -7.31
C ALA A 49 -4.39 4.55 -5.88
N MET A 50 -3.75 5.70 -5.69
CA MET A 50 -3.16 6.04 -4.39
C MET A 50 -4.05 6.89 -3.50
N ALA A 51 -5.31 7.04 -3.85
CA ALA A 51 -6.24 7.91 -3.11
C ALA A 51 -6.47 7.45 -1.67
N SER A 52 -6.37 6.16 -1.40
CA SER A 52 -6.58 5.64 -0.04
C SER A 52 -5.35 5.79 0.85
N VAL A 53 -4.19 6.11 0.27
CA VAL A 53 -2.96 6.24 1.05
C VAL A 53 -2.96 7.56 1.78
N ARG A 54 -3.04 7.49 3.10
CA ARG A 54 -3.14 8.68 3.96
C ARG A 54 -1.83 9.06 4.61
N ARG A 55 -0.95 8.07 4.83
CA ARG A 55 0.33 8.31 5.48
C ARG A 55 1.41 7.44 4.87
N VAL A 56 2.62 7.97 4.87
CA VAL A 56 3.81 7.24 4.43
C VAL A 56 4.76 7.22 5.61
N MET A 57 5.05 6.03 6.15
CA MET A 57 5.84 5.90 7.37
C MET A 57 6.77 4.71 7.27
N GLU A 58 8.00 4.89 7.75
CA GLU A 58 8.97 3.79 7.78
C GLU A 58 8.66 2.78 8.87
N GLN A 59 8.12 3.24 9.97
CA GLN A 59 7.85 2.37 11.11
C GLN A 59 6.40 1.95 11.16
N LEU A 60 6.19 0.74 11.65
CA LEU A 60 4.86 0.21 11.81
C LEU A 60 4.05 1.05 12.80
N ASP A 61 2.89 1.46 12.38
CA ASP A 61 1.96 2.16 13.26
C ASP A 61 1.18 1.11 14.04
N CYS A 62 1.25 1.19 15.36
CA CYS A 62 0.58 0.23 16.23
C CYS A 62 -0.94 0.33 16.20
N ASN A 63 -1.48 1.38 15.61
CA ASN A 63 -2.92 1.59 15.59
C ASN A 63 -3.60 1.07 14.34
N VAL A 64 -2.92 0.25 13.56
CA VAL A 64 -3.54 -0.31 12.35
C VAL A 64 -4.34 -1.56 12.69
N ASP A 65 -5.39 -1.79 11.90
CA ASP A 65 -6.22 -2.97 12.06
C ASP A 65 -5.64 -4.19 11.36
N LEU A 66 -4.86 -3.95 10.32
CA LEU A 66 -4.31 -5.04 9.52
C LEU A 66 -2.96 -4.62 8.96
N VAL A 67 -2.03 -5.55 8.91
CA VAL A 67 -0.73 -5.35 8.27
C VAL A 67 -0.61 -6.29 7.08
N LEU A 68 -0.28 -5.74 5.93
CA LEU A 68 -0.12 -6.49 4.72
C LEU A 68 1.31 -6.37 4.21
N SER A 69 1.93 -7.50 3.93
CA SER A 69 3.29 -7.53 3.39
C SER A 69 3.25 -8.07 1.97
N ILE A 70 3.89 -7.36 1.04
CA ILE A 70 3.82 -7.67 -0.38
C ILE A 70 5.20 -7.99 -0.90
N GLY A 71 5.31 -9.13 -1.59
CA GLY A 71 6.52 -9.51 -2.29
C GLY A 71 7.73 -9.68 -1.43
N GLY A 72 7.54 -9.97 -0.21
CA GLY A 72 8.63 -9.89 0.69
C GLY A 72 9.21 -11.16 1.12
N ASP A 73 9.55 -11.97 0.27
CA ASP A 73 10.10 -13.14 0.78
C ASP A 73 11.56 -13.04 1.08
N GLY A 74 12.04 -12.06 1.28
CA GLY A 74 13.42 -11.92 1.72
C GLY A 74 14.40 -12.52 0.76
#